data_1c8df069b8582790bc9eea47942cb408
#
_entry.id   1c8df069b8582790bc9eea47942cb408
#
_cell.length_a   1.000
_cell.length_b   1.000
_cell.length_c   1.000
_cell.angle_alpha   90.00
_cell.angle_beta   90.00
_cell.angle_gamma   90.00
#
_symmetry.space_group_name_H-M   'P 1'
#
loop_
_entity.id
_entity.type
_entity.pdbx_description
1 polymer ?
#
loop_
_entity_poly.entity_id
_entity_poly.type
_entity_poly.pdbx_seq_one_letter_code
_entity_poly.pdbx_strand_id
1 'polypeptide(L)'
;MGLHLSSRPIKLLCKQFNFIVDLGDITMRRFLPCLPVICIFTILCSSCAPAAGQSANWRGLHVLMTSQDKTQELTEVIGELAKLGTNVIIAEINYGYEYESHPELRGKNPSKREHIKRLLAECRKHNVRLIPQFQCLGHQSWRNNIFPLLVKYPQFDETLGQYPDNKQIYCRSWCPLHPEVNRIVFDLMDELIIAFEADALHVGMDEVFLIGEDSCPRCKGKNKAGLFAKAVNDYHDHLVKKHKIEMLMWGDRLIDAGKIKYGKWEASANGTAGAINMIPKDIVICDWHYEKRDKYESIPMFLRKGFRVWPAGWKKLEATKALVQYSRHFKNSRMLGHLNTTWGAVPIKDLPKFEPILYATIYFR
;
A
#
# COMPACT_ATOMS: atom_id res chain seq x y z
N MET A 1 -1.65 74.07 7.07
CA MET A 1 -2.57 72.98 6.66
C MET A 1 -1.73 71.70 6.55
N GLY A 2 -1.67 70.96 7.63
CA GLY A 2 -0.85 69.71 7.74
C GLY A 2 -1.77 68.50 7.60
N LEU A 3 -1.45 67.63 6.69
CA LEU A 3 -2.12 66.33 6.50
C LEU A 3 -1.44 65.28 7.39
N HIS A 4 -2.17 64.82 8.38
CA HIS A 4 -1.80 63.65 9.22
C HIS A 4 -2.14 62.37 8.42
N LEU A 5 -1.13 61.61 7.99
CA LEU A 5 -1.30 60.26 7.50
C LEU A 5 -1.16 59.29 8.68
N SER A 6 -2.27 58.65 9.04
CA SER A 6 -2.33 57.57 10.04
C SER A 6 -1.77 56.27 9.44
N SER A 7 -0.62 55.83 9.90
CA SER A 7 -0.05 54.52 9.59
C SER A 7 -0.70 53.43 10.45
N ARG A 8 -1.53 52.56 9.87
CA ARG A 8 -1.98 51.34 10.52
C ARG A 8 -0.96 50.21 10.26
N PRO A 9 -0.60 49.40 11.25
CA PRO A 9 0.31 48.29 11.04
C PRO A 9 -0.38 47.15 10.23
N ILE A 10 0.32 46.64 9.21
CA ILE A 10 -0.11 45.49 8.46
C ILE A 10 0.22 44.22 9.27
N LYS A 11 -0.80 43.52 9.73
CA LYS A 11 -0.66 42.20 10.36
C LYS A 11 -0.74 41.10 9.29
N LEU A 12 0.35 40.41 9.04
CA LEU A 12 0.37 39.19 8.25
C LEU A 12 0.10 38.01 9.17
N LEU A 13 -1.02 37.32 8.94
CA LEU A 13 -1.40 36.12 9.70
C LEU A 13 -0.90 34.89 8.95
N CYS A 14 0.18 34.29 9.41
CA CYS A 14 0.61 32.97 8.93
C CYS A 14 -0.04 31.89 9.79
N LYS A 15 -0.98 31.14 9.24
CA LYS A 15 -1.81 30.17 9.97
C LYS A 15 -1.11 28.83 10.31
N GLN A 16 0.18 28.68 10.02
CA GLN A 16 0.89 27.42 10.23
C GLN A 16 1.89 27.39 11.39
N PHE A 17 2.23 28.53 11.96
CA PHE A 17 3.10 28.59 13.14
C PHE A 17 2.60 29.70 14.05
N ASN A 18 2.33 29.36 15.32
CA ASN A 18 1.93 30.31 16.36
C ASN A 18 3.10 31.20 16.80
N PHE A 19 3.62 32.04 15.90
CA PHE A 19 4.57 33.10 16.24
C PHE A 19 4.01 34.43 15.76
N ILE A 20 3.83 35.33 16.70
CA ILE A 20 3.53 36.75 16.46
C ILE A 20 4.88 37.46 16.48
N VAL A 21 5.29 38.03 15.33
CA VAL A 21 6.44 38.92 15.27
C VAL A 21 5.91 40.34 15.30
N ASP A 22 6.23 41.06 16.34
CA ASP A 22 5.91 42.47 16.51
C ASP A 22 7.03 43.31 15.90
N LEU A 23 6.72 44.09 14.87
CA LEU A 23 7.64 45.02 14.23
C LEU A 23 7.32 46.44 14.67
N GLY A 24 7.54 46.71 15.93
CA GLY A 24 7.49 48.06 16.50
C GLY A 24 8.90 48.68 16.57
N ASP A 25 9.01 49.89 16.07
CA ASP A 25 10.10 50.85 16.23
C ASP A 25 11.49 50.53 15.66
N ILE A 26 11.68 50.87 14.38
CA ILE A 26 13.00 51.23 13.87
C ILE A 26 13.01 52.70 13.49
N THR A 27 13.61 53.50 14.34
CA THR A 27 13.91 54.91 14.06
C THR A 27 15.04 55.06 13.07
N MET A 28 14.75 55.69 11.93
CA MET A 28 15.74 56.03 10.89
C MET A 28 16.74 57.06 11.43
N ARG A 29 18.01 56.71 11.54
CA ARG A 29 19.13 57.63 11.46
C ARG A 29 19.85 57.48 10.12
N ARG A 30 19.98 58.63 9.43
CA ARG A 30 20.66 58.78 8.14
C ARG A 30 22.16 58.43 8.27
N PHE A 31 22.71 57.56 7.47
CA PHE A 31 24.09 57.59 6.95
C PHE A 31 24.18 56.90 5.58
N LEU A 32 25.09 57.38 4.73
CA LEU A 32 25.34 57.21 3.28
C LEU A 32 25.55 55.75 2.79
N PRO A 33 25.61 55.50 1.46
CA PRO A 33 25.10 54.31 0.85
C PRO A 33 26.15 53.20 0.75
N CYS A 34 25.86 52.04 1.35
CA CYS A 34 26.44 50.76 0.96
C CYS A 34 25.31 49.87 0.50
N LEU A 35 25.47 49.27 -0.66
CA LEU A 35 24.52 48.35 -1.29
C LEU A 35 24.05 47.30 -0.28
N PRO A 36 22.74 47.09 -0.10
CA PRO A 36 22.25 45.94 0.66
C PRO A 36 22.33 44.66 -0.22
N VAL A 37 23.19 43.74 0.21
CA VAL A 37 23.09 42.37 -0.19
C VAL A 37 21.79 41.80 0.42
N ILE A 38 20.73 41.76 -0.36
CA ILE A 38 19.49 41.09 0.05
C ILE A 38 19.76 39.58 -0.04
N CYS A 39 20.11 38.96 1.09
CA CYS A 39 20.07 37.52 1.25
C CYS A 39 18.59 37.08 1.24
N ILE A 40 18.07 36.77 0.06
CA ILE A 40 16.81 36.05 -0.08
C ILE A 40 17.09 34.60 0.35
N PHE A 41 16.79 34.28 1.61
CA PHE A 41 16.64 32.90 2.03
C PHE A 41 15.38 32.32 1.35
N THR A 42 15.51 31.86 0.13
CA THR A 42 14.55 30.94 -0.47
C THR A 42 14.67 29.60 0.25
N ILE A 43 13.77 29.37 1.19
CA ILE A 43 13.51 28.02 1.70
C ILE A 43 12.93 27.24 0.53
N LEU A 44 13.79 26.56 -0.20
CA LEU A 44 13.41 25.53 -1.16
C LEU A 44 12.83 24.35 -0.35
N CYS A 45 11.51 24.40 -0.10
CA CYS A 45 10.74 23.20 0.19
C CYS A 45 10.82 22.34 -1.08
N SER A 46 11.85 21.52 -1.20
CA SER A 46 11.93 20.48 -2.20
C SER A 46 10.89 19.42 -1.85
N SER A 47 9.64 19.66 -2.25
CA SER A 47 8.73 18.56 -2.55
C SER A 47 9.36 17.81 -3.72
N CYS A 48 10.10 16.74 -3.46
CA CYS A 48 10.54 15.81 -4.48
C CYS A 48 9.31 15.07 -5.06
N ALA A 49 8.52 15.77 -5.87
CA ALA A 49 7.73 15.10 -6.87
C ALA A 49 8.72 14.60 -7.94
N PRO A 50 8.69 13.31 -8.33
CA PRO A 50 9.56 12.83 -9.39
C PRO A 50 9.25 13.63 -10.66
N ALA A 51 10.30 14.10 -11.34
CA ALA A 51 10.21 14.81 -12.61
C ALA A 51 9.33 14.01 -13.58
N ALA A 52 8.35 14.67 -14.19
CA ALA A 52 7.47 14.05 -15.17
C ALA A 52 8.33 13.45 -16.31
N GLY A 53 8.42 12.11 -16.36
CA GLY A 53 9.11 11.39 -17.44
C GLY A 53 9.98 10.20 -17.04
N GLN A 54 10.47 10.08 -15.81
CA GLN A 54 11.15 8.85 -15.38
C GLN A 54 10.14 7.89 -14.76
N SER A 55 10.05 6.66 -15.33
CA SER A 55 9.32 5.58 -14.68
C SER A 55 9.91 5.36 -13.28
N ALA A 56 9.07 5.28 -12.27
CA ALA A 56 9.51 4.94 -10.92
C ALA A 56 10.16 3.55 -10.99
N ASN A 57 11.47 3.47 -10.72
CA ASN A 57 12.21 2.20 -10.84
C ASN A 57 12.09 1.43 -9.52
N TRP A 58 10.89 0.92 -9.21
CA TRP A 58 10.61 0.17 -7.99
C TRP A 58 11.06 -1.29 -8.16
N ARG A 59 12.09 -1.65 -7.43
CA ARG A 59 12.59 -3.02 -7.31
C ARG A 59 12.10 -3.55 -5.99
N GLY A 60 10.92 -4.17 -6.03
CA GLY A 60 10.14 -4.48 -4.86
C GLY A 60 10.30 -5.90 -4.36
N LEU A 61 10.06 -6.05 -3.07
CA LEU A 61 9.97 -7.33 -2.39
C LEU A 61 8.74 -7.33 -1.46
N HIS A 62 7.88 -8.35 -1.59
CA HIS A 62 6.79 -8.59 -0.66
C HIS A 62 7.17 -9.71 0.32
N VAL A 63 7.00 -9.45 1.61
CA VAL A 63 7.39 -10.37 2.70
C VAL A 63 6.24 -10.53 3.69
N LEU A 64 5.94 -11.78 4.05
CA LEU A 64 5.02 -12.09 5.16
C LEU A 64 5.72 -11.80 6.50
N MET A 65 5.35 -10.73 7.17
CA MET A 65 5.93 -10.24 8.42
C MET A 65 4.94 -10.38 9.58
N THR A 66 4.44 -11.59 9.82
CA THR A 66 3.29 -11.86 10.70
C THR A 66 3.67 -12.12 12.16
N SER A 67 4.93 -11.89 12.56
CA SER A 67 5.40 -12.03 13.95
C SER A 67 6.63 -11.18 14.21
N GLN A 68 6.96 -10.98 15.51
CA GLN A 68 8.16 -10.28 15.96
C GLN A 68 9.44 -10.90 15.39
N ASP A 69 9.54 -12.25 15.39
CA ASP A 69 10.72 -12.96 14.89
C ASP A 69 10.96 -12.65 13.41
N LYS A 70 9.91 -12.65 12.60
CA LYS A 70 10.02 -12.30 11.18
C LYS A 70 10.37 -10.83 10.96
N THR A 71 9.92 -9.92 11.82
CA THR A 71 10.33 -8.51 11.78
C THR A 71 11.82 -8.36 12.08
N GLN A 72 12.33 -9.11 13.04
CA GLN A 72 13.74 -9.13 13.36
C GLN A 72 14.58 -9.71 12.21
N GLU A 73 14.20 -10.89 11.68
CA GLU A 73 14.87 -11.50 10.52
C GLU A 73 14.92 -10.54 9.32
N LEU A 74 13.82 -9.84 9.04
CA LEU A 74 13.78 -8.85 7.95
C LEU A 74 14.73 -7.68 8.22
N THR A 75 14.77 -7.17 9.44
CA THR A 75 15.67 -6.08 9.85
C THR A 75 17.14 -6.45 9.59
N GLU A 76 17.53 -7.69 9.87
CA GLU A 76 18.90 -8.19 9.71
C GLU A 76 19.35 -8.30 8.24
N VAL A 77 18.43 -8.55 7.30
CA VAL A 77 18.76 -8.75 5.87
C VAL A 77 18.57 -7.51 4.98
N ILE A 78 17.99 -6.41 5.51
CA ILE A 78 17.73 -5.17 4.73
C ILE A 78 18.99 -4.68 4.00
N GLY A 79 20.12 -4.64 4.69
CA GLY A 79 21.38 -4.15 4.10
C GLY A 79 21.85 -4.98 2.92
N GLU A 80 21.68 -6.30 2.95
CA GLU A 80 22.03 -7.20 1.85
C GLU A 80 21.05 -7.04 0.68
N LEU A 81 19.74 -7.00 0.95
CA LEU A 81 18.71 -6.79 -0.06
C LEU A 81 18.88 -5.45 -0.80
N ALA A 82 19.23 -4.40 -0.08
CA ALA A 82 19.50 -3.09 -0.65
C ALA A 82 20.75 -3.09 -1.55
N LYS A 83 21.83 -3.75 -1.13
CA LYS A 83 23.05 -3.93 -1.96
C LYS A 83 22.75 -4.68 -3.26
N LEU A 84 21.84 -5.63 -3.25
CA LEU A 84 21.36 -6.34 -4.43
C LEU A 84 20.51 -5.45 -5.32
N GLY A 85 19.93 -4.37 -4.79
CA GLY A 85 19.17 -3.37 -5.53
C GLY A 85 17.71 -3.25 -5.14
N THR A 86 17.22 -3.98 -4.15
CA THR A 86 15.87 -3.79 -3.60
C THR A 86 15.76 -2.38 -2.99
N ASN A 87 14.70 -1.63 -3.37
CA ASN A 87 14.48 -0.27 -2.89
C ASN A 87 13.06 -0.03 -2.35
N VAL A 88 12.17 -1.01 -2.47
CA VAL A 88 10.82 -0.96 -1.88
C VAL A 88 10.50 -2.32 -1.25
N ILE A 89 9.99 -2.34 -0.03
CA ILE A 89 9.50 -3.55 0.63
C ILE A 89 8.04 -3.37 1.01
N ILE A 90 7.19 -4.33 0.63
CA ILE A 90 5.85 -4.49 1.19
C ILE A 90 5.96 -5.49 2.33
N ALA A 91 5.66 -5.05 3.55
CA ALA A 91 5.63 -5.87 4.75
C ALA A 91 4.19 -6.25 5.09
N GLU A 92 3.77 -7.46 4.74
CA GLU A 92 2.44 -7.96 5.09
C GLU A 92 2.42 -8.39 6.55
N ILE A 93 1.87 -7.51 7.41
CA ILE A 93 1.87 -7.70 8.85
C ILE A 93 0.55 -8.25 9.38
N ASN A 94 -0.59 -7.90 8.77
CA ASN A 94 -1.92 -8.34 9.18
C ASN A 94 -2.12 -8.21 10.70
N TYR A 95 -2.45 -9.30 11.39
CA TYR A 95 -2.63 -9.36 12.85
C TYR A 95 -1.31 -9.54 13.62
N GLY A 96 -0.16 -9.47 12.97
CA GLY A 96 1.18 -9.61 13.55
C GLY A 96 1.75 -8.34 14.20
N TYR A 97 0.95 -7.30 14.39
CA TYR A 97 1.29 -6.10 15.15
C TYR A 97 0.57 -6.09 16.52
N GLU A 98 1.20 -5.47 17.52
CA GLU A 98 0.65 -5.34 18.89
C GLU A 98 -0.36 -4.20 18.96
N TYR A 99 -1.50 -4.33 18.25
CA TYR A 99 -2.54 -3.30 18.20
C TYR A 99 -3.02 -2.90 19.59
N GLU A 100 -3.09 -1.61 19.87
CA GLU A 100 -3.60 -1.06 21.13
C GLU A 100 -5.12 -0.87 21.07
N SER A 101 -5.67 -0.45 19.93
CA SER A 101 -7.09 -0.22 19.72
C SER A 101 -7.93 -1.51 19.83
N HIS A 102 -7.37 -2.62 19.34
CA HIS A 102 -8.02 -3.92 19.29
C HIS A 102 -7.08 -5.04 19.75
N PRO A 103 -6.74 -5.10 21.06
CA PRO A 103 -5.80 -6.09 21.59
C PRO A 103 -6.29 -7.54 21.42
N GLU A 104 -7.61 -7.74 21.30
CA GLU A 104 -8.23 -9.04 21.05
C GLU A 104 -7.98 -9.60 19.65
N LEU A 105 -7.47 -8.76 18.72
CA LEU A 105 -7.15 -9.15 17.35
C LEU A 105 -5.66 -9.45 17.14
N ARG A 106 -4.84 -9.32 18.16
CA ARG A 106 -3.39 -9.61 18.07
C ARG A 106 -3.15 -11.08 17.73
N GLY A 107 -2.28 -11.31 16.76
CA GLY A 107 -1.77 -12.64 16.45
C GLY A 107 -0.82 -13.15 17.53
N LYS A 108 -0.24 -14.34 17.30
CA LYS A 108 0.78 -14.89 18.19
C LYS A 108 2.10 -14.13 18.03
N ASN A 109 2.77 -13.78 19.14
CA ASN A 109 4.06 -13.10 19.15
C ASN A 109 4.09 -11.85 18.24
N PRO A 110 3.19 -10.86 18.46
CA PRO A 110 3.07 -9.71 17.57
C PRO A 110 4.28 -8.77 17.70
N SER A 111 4.60 -8.08 16.63
CA SER A 111 5.63 -7.04 16.61
C SER A 111 5.17 -5.83 17.41
N LYS A 112 5.99 -5.35 18.31
CA LYS A 112 5.79 -4.12 19.05
C LYS A 112 6.30 -2.92 18.26
N ARG A 113 5.91 -1.73 18.67
CA ARG A 113 6.31 -0.47 18.03
C ARG A 113 7.84 -0.30 17.95
N GLU A 114 8.59 -0.73 18.97
CA GLU A 114 10.06 -0.65 18.96
C GLU A 114 10.69 -1.58 17.92
N HIS A 115 10.09 -2.73 17.61
CA HIS A 115 10.58 -3.61 16.54
C HIS A 115 10.40 -2.94 15.17
N ILE A 116 9.24 -2.33 14.92
CA ILE A 116 8.98 -1.57 13.69
C ILE A 116 9.91 -0.37 13.56
N LYS A 117 10.16 0.37 14.65
CA LYS A 117 11.12 1.49 14.64
C LYS A 117 12.54 1.04 14.25
N ARG A 118 13.01 -0.11 14.74
CA ARG A 118 14.32 -0.66 14.34
C ARG A 118 14.36 -1.01 12.87
N LEU A 119 13.31 -1.68 12.36
CA LEU A 119 13.19 -2.00 10.94
C LEU A 119 13.18 -0.73 10.06
N LEU A 120 12.42 0.29 10.45
CA LEU A 120 12.39 1.59 9.74
C LEU A 120 13.76 2.28 9.73
N ALA A 121 14.47 2.26 10.85
CA ALA A 121 15.81 2.85 10.92
C ALA A 121 16.79 2.16 9.96
N GLU A 122 16.75 0.83 9.88
CA GLU A 122 17.59 0.07 8.95
C GLU A 122 17.16 0.31 7.49
N CYS A 123 15.86 0.35 7.20
CA CYS A 123 15.36 0.70 5.86
C CYS A 123 15.84 2.09 5.42
N ARG A 124 15.75 3.10 6.27
CA ARG A 124 16.21 4.47 5.99
C ARG A 124 17.71 4.54 5.74
N LYS A 125 18.50 3.87 6.56
CA LYS A 125 19.96 3.77 6.40
C LYS A 125 20.36 3.27 5.02
N HIS A 126 19.55 2.41 4.43
CA HIS A 126 19.80 1.80 3.12
C HIS A 126 18.92 2.36 1.98
N ASN A 127 18.18 3.45 2.21
CA ASN A 127 17.26 4.06 1.24
C ASN A 127 16.22 3.07 0.68
N VAL A 128 15.68 2.21 1.54
CA VAL A 128 14.59 1.28 1.23
C VAL A 128 13.28 1.87 1.73
N ARG A 129 12.29 2.01 0.84
CA ARG A 129 10.93 2.39 1.20
C ARG A 129 10.22 1.19 1.82
N LEU A 130 9.61 1.35 2.99
CA LEU A 130 8.85 0.31 3.66
C LEU A 130 7.36 0.64 3.64
N ILE A 131 6.56 -0.25 3.05
CA ILE A 131 5.11 -0.11 2.91
C ILE A 131 4.44 -1.22 3.73
N PRO A 132 3.65 -0.93 4.76
CA PRO A 132 2.87 -1.95 5.45
C PRO A 132 1.75 -2.48 4.57
N GLN A 133 1.42 -3.77 4.72
CA GLN A 133 0.22 -4.37 4.15
C GLN A 133 -0.66 -4.92 5.26
N PHE A 134 -1.95 -4.58 5.16
CA PHE A 134 -3.02 -5.23 5.91
C PHE A 134 -4.00 -5.86 4.92
N GLN A 135 -4.19 -7.17 5.02
CA GLN A 135 -5.05 -7.92 4.10
C GLN A 135 -6.53 -7.63 4.37
N CYS A 136 -7.18 -6.95 3.44
CA CYS A 136 -8.57 -6.51 3.54
C CYS A 136 -9.51 -7.38 2.73
N LEU A 137 -10.73 -7.46 3.18
CA LEU A 137 -11.90 -8.13 2.59
C LEU A 137 -11.71 -9.64 2.48
N GLY A 138 -10.87 -10.11 1.58
CA GLY A 138 -10.54 -11.54 1.41
C GLY A 138 -9.44 -12.03 2.37
N HIS A 139 -9.07 -13.29 2.23
CA HIS A 139 -8.01 -13.93 3.03
C HIS A 139 -8.18 -13.77 4.55
N GLN A 140 -9.42 -13.83 5.03
CA GLN A 140 -9.71 -13.83 6.48
C GLN A 140 -9.67 -15.24 7.08
N SER A 141 -9.18 -16.18 6.32
CA SER A 141 -8.81 -17.53 6.76
C SER A 141 -7.79 -18.15 5.80
N TRP A 142 -7.07 -19.16 6.28
CA TRP A 142 -6.17 -19.95 5.47
C TRP A 142 -6.24 -21.41 5.92
N ARG A 143 -6.55 -22.33 5.02
CA ARG A 143 -6.79 -23.75 5.34
C ARG A 143 -7.85 -23.86 6.47
N ASN A 144 -7.50 -24.46 7.61
CA ASN A 144 -8.37 -24.59 8.78
C ASN A 144 -8.27 -23.43 9.78
N ASN A 145 -7.42 -22.43 9.52
CA ASN A 145 -7.21 -21.30 10.42
C ASN A 145 -8.09 -20.13 9.98
N ILE A 146 -9.05 -19.77 10.81
CA ILE A 146 -9.80 -18.50 10.68
C ILE A 146 -8.98 -17.43 11.40
N PHE A 147 -8.87 -16.25 10.79
CA PHE A 147 -8.05 -15.16 11.33
C PHE A 147 -8.79 -14.38 12.43
N PRO A 148 -8.06 -13.66 13.29
CA PRO A 148 -8.59 -13.07 14.51
C PRO A 148 -9.87 -12.27 14.35
N LEU A 149 -10.02 -11.46 13.28
CA LEU A 149 -11.20 -10.65 13.07
C LEU A 149 -12.49 -11.49 13.01
N LEU A 150 -12.51 -12.54 12.18
CA LEU A 150 -13.68 -13.39 12.02
C LEU A 150 -13.85 -14.41 13.15
N VAL A 151 -12.79 -14.71 13.90
CA VAL A 151 -12.89 -15.48 15.15
C VAL A 151 -13.60 -14.65 16.22
N LYS A 152 -13.20 -13.37 16.37
CA LYS A 152 -13.75 -12.49 17.42
C LYS A 152 -15.10 -11.92 17.05
N TYR A 153 -15.30 -11.61 15.77
CA TYR A 153 -16.51 -10.99 15.22
C TYR A 153 -17.10 -11.85 14.09
N PRO A 154 -17.61 -13.06 14.38
CA PRO A 154 -18.11 -13.98 13.35
C PRO A 154 -19.28 -13.40 12.55
N GLN A 155 -20.01 -12.44 13.10
CA GLN A 155 -21.09 -11.73 12.39
C GLN A 155 -20.61 -10.90 11.19
N PHE A 156 -19.31 -10.66 11.07
CA PHE A 156 -18.72 -9.99 9.89
C PHE A 156 -18.53 -10.93 8.71
N ASP A 157 -18.53 -12.25 8.92
CA ASP A 157 -18.30 -13.24 7.87
C ASP A 157 -19.37 -13.13 6.77
N GLU A 158 -18.95 -13.05 5.51
CA GLU A 158 -19.83 -13.06 4.34
C GLU A 158 -20.62 -14.37 4.21
N THR A 159 -20.10 -15.45 4.78
CA THR A 159 -20.68 -16.80 4.75
C THR A 159 -20.99 -17.34 6.15
N LEU A 160 -21.50 -16.48 7.02
CA LEU A 160 -21.80 -16.79 8.41
C LEU A 160 -22.58 -18.11 8.56
N GLY A 161 -22.03 -19.04 9.32
CA GLY A 161 -22.66 -20.34 9.63
C GLY A 161 -22.63 -21.37 8.49
N GLN A 162 -22.20 -21.00 7.27
CA GLN A 162 -22.19 -21.90 6.12
C GLN A 162 -21.00 -22.87 6.10
N TYR A 163 -19.84 -22.44 6.60
CA TYR A 163 -18.60 -23.21 6.59
C TYR A 163 -17.96 -23.24 7.99
N PRO A 164 -18.43 -24.10 8.89
CA PRO A 164 -18.00 -24.03 10.30
C PRO A 164 -16.51 -24.37 10.52
N ASP A 165 -15.94 -25.24 9.66
CA ASP A 165 -14.54 -25.72 9.79
C ASP A 165 -13.61 -25.28 8.67
N ASN A 166 -14.06 -24.42 7.75
CA ASN A 166 -13.30 -23.89 6.60
C ASN A 166 -12.82 -24.93 5.56
N LYS A 167 -13.19 -26.22 5.68
CA LYS A 167 -12.67 -27.26 4.78
C LYS A 167 -13.18 -27.16 3.33
N GLN A 168 -14.34 -26.54 3.14
CA GLN A 168 -15.01 -26.46 1.84
C GLN A 168 -14.73 -25.17 1.08
N ILE A 169 -13.95 -24.26 1.67
CA ILE A 169 -13.62 -22.98 1.07
C ILE A 169 -12.10 -22.75 1.12
N TYR A 170 -11.59 -21.96 0.19
CA TYR A 170 -10.19 -21.59 0.15
C TYR A 170 -9.84 -20.54 1.22
N CYS A 171 -10.61 -19.45 1.24
CA CYS A 171 -10.49 -18.40 2.24
C CYS A 171 -11.83 -17.69 2.44
N ARG A 172 -11.98 -17.05 3.61
CA ARG A 172 -13.15 -16.24 3.98
C ARG A 172 -12.98 -14.80 3.56
N SER A 173 -14.12 -14.14 3.42
CA SER A 173 -14.18 -12.68 3.29
C SER A 173 -15.09 -12.11 4.37
N TRP A 174 -14.89 -10.88 4.78
CA TRP A 174 -15.90 -10.18 5.56
C TRP A 174 -16.95 -9.50 4.66
N CYS A 175 -18.12 -9.23 5.23
CA CYS A 175 -19.20 -8.53 4.56
C CYS A 175 -18.86 -7.03 4.41
N PRO A 176 -18.70 -6.51 3.18
CA PRO A 176 -18.34 -5.10 2.96
C PRO A 176 -19.47 -4.12 3.34
N LEU A 177 -20.67 -4.64 3.61
CA LEU A 177 -21.83 -3.84 4.02
C LEU A 177 -22.12 -3.93 5.53
N HIS A 178 -21.28 -4.62 6.31
CA HIS A 178 -21.45 -4.63 7.75
C HIS A 178 -21.02 -3.26 8.32
N PRO A 179 -21.92 -2.58 9.10
CA PRO A 179 -21.67 -1.19 9.50
C PRO A 179 -20.45 -1.00 10.42
N GLU A 180 -20.05 -2.04 11.15
CA GLU A 180 -18.97 -1.95 12.14
C GLU A 180 -17.61 -2.44 11.61
N VAL A 181 -17.55 -3.20 10.50
CA VAL A 181 -16.29 -3.80 10.06
C VAL A 181 -15.23 -2.74 9.71
N ASN A 182 -15.63 -1.71 8.98
CA ASN A 182 -14.69 -0.66 8.59
C ASN A 182 -14.18 0.15 9.78
N ARG A 183 -15.00 0.34 10.84
CA ARG A 183 -14.55 1.03 12.07
C ARG A 183 -13.34 0.32 12.66
N ILE A 184 -13.45 -1.00 12.85
CA ILE A 184 -12.36 -1.81 13.43
C ILE A 184 -11.16 -1.84 12.48
N VAL A 185 -11.39 -2.11 11.18
CA VAL A 185 -10.30 -2.21 10.19
C VAL A 185 -9.55 -0.89 10.05
N PHE A 186 -10.25 0.24 10.10
CA PHE A 186 -9.61 1.57 10.02
C PHE A 186 -8.80 1.90 11.27
N ASP A 187 -9.26 1.50 12.46
CA ASP A 187 -8.46 1.64 13.69
C ASP A 187 -7.13 0.86 13.56
N LEU A 188 -7.16 -0.37 13.03
CA LEU A 188 -5.93 -1.14 12.77
C LEU A 188 -5.03 -0.48 11.71
N MET A 189 -5.61 0.04 10.62
CA MET A 189 -4.84 0.77 9.60
C MET A 189 -4.19 2.04 10.15
N ASP A 190 -4.91 2.80 10.98
CA ASP A 190 -4.41 4.04 11.57
C ASP A 190 -3.19 3.75 12.48
N GLU A 191 -3.23 2.68 13.27
CA GLU A 191 -2.06 2.25 14.06
C GLU A 191 -0.88 1.85 13.18
N LEU A 192 -1.10 1.12 12.09
CA LEU A 192 -0.03 0.77 11.16
C LEU A 192 0.56 2.00 10.46
N ILE A 193 -0.26 2.94 10.02
CA ILE A 193 0.20 4.20 9.43
C ILE A 193 1.15 4.93 10.40
N ILE A 194 0.76 5.02 11.66
CA ILE A 194 1.57 5.69 12.70
C ILE A 194 2.83 4.88 13.02
N ALA A 195 2.72 3.56 13.20
CA ALA A 195 3.84 2.71 13.59
C ALA A 195 4.93 2.64 12.52
N PHE A 196 4.53 2.57 11.25
CA PHE A 196 5.43 2.50 10.09
C PHE A 196 5.82 3.88 9.55
N GLU A 197 5.29 4.98 10.12
CA GLU A 197 5.44 6.32 9.54
C GLU A 197 5.15 6.29 8.03
N ALA A 198 4.05 5.62 7.67
CA ALA A 198 3.80 5.15 6.33
C ALA A 198 3.36 6.28 5.39
N ASP A 199 3.96 6.35 4.21
CA ASP A 199 3.53 7.19 3.08
C ASP A 199 2.64 6.44 2.09
N ALA A 200 2.45 5.14 2.32
CA ALA A 200 1.57 4.25 1.54
C ALA A 200 1.11 3.07 2.40
N LEU A 201 -0.03 2.48 2.04
CA LEU A 201 -0.50 1.22 2.62
C LEU A 201 -1.05 0.31 1.51
N HIS A 202 -0.66 -0.97 1.54
CA HIS A 202 -1.18 -2.00 0.65
C HIS A 202 -2.36 -2.71 1.34
N VAL A 203 -3.54 -2.70 0.70
CA VAL A 203 -4.78 -3.23 1.31
C VAL A 203 -5.07 -4.68 0.95
N GLY A 204 -4.16 -5.39 0.27
CA GLY A 204 -4.41 -6.75 -0.18
C GLY A 204 -5.48 -6.81 -1.27
N MET A 205 -6.65 -7.36 -0.98
CA MET A 205 -7.82 -7.45 -1.86
C MET A 205 -7.72 -8.53 -2.94
N ASP A 206 -6.73 -9.40 -2.88
CA ASP A 206 -6.60 -10.56 -3.76
C ASP A 206 -7.56 -11.69 -3.36
N GLU A 207 -7.85 -12.54 -4.31
CA GLU A 207 -8.57 -13.80 -4.15
C GLU A 207 -9.89 -13.69 -3.34
N VAL A 208 -10.60 -12.56 -3.46
CA VAL A 208 -11.94 -12.36 -2.89
C VAL A 208 -12.92 -13.21 -3.68
N PHE A 209 -13.00 -14.49 -3.36
CA PHE A 209 -13.89 -15.44 -4.02
C PHE A 209 -15.32 -15.37 -3.50
N LEU A 210 -15.48 -15.18 -2.20
CA LEU A 210 -16.77 -15.13 -1.50
C LEU A 210 -17.16 -13.66 -1.31
N ILE A 211 -18.10 -13.18 -2.09
CA ILE A 211 -18.69 -11.84 -2.00
C ILE A 211 -20.08 -11.84 -2.65
N GLY A 212 -21.05 -11.19 -2.03
CA GLY A 212 -22.43 -11.17 -2.49
C GLY A 212 -23.08 -12.54 -2.41
N GLU A 213 -22.74 -13.30 -1.35
CA GLU A 213 -23.22 -14.64 -1.11
C GLU A 213 -24.66 -14.63 -0.56
N ASP A 214 -25.46 -15.66 -0.91
CA ASP A 214 -26.86 -15.75 -0.49
C ASP A 214 -27.03 -15.92 1.03
N SER A 215 -26.00 -16.43 1.71
CA SER A 215 -25.93 -16.54 3.16
C SER A 215 -25.76 -15.20 3.89
N CYS A 216 -25.27 -14.16 3.20
CA CYS A 216 -25.10 -12.84 3.76
C CYS A 216 -26.39 -12.02 3.64
N PRO A 217 -27.09 -11.69 4.74
CA PRO A 217 -28.35 -10.96 4.68
C PRO A 217 -28.22 -9.53 4.13
N ARG A 218 -26.98 -8.96 4.16
CA ARG A 218 -26.68 -7.62 3.65
C ARG A 218 -26.27 -7.60 2.19
N CYS A 219 -25.54 -8.64 1.74
CA CYS A 219 -24.94 -8.71 0.41
C CYS A 219 -25.78 -9.51 -0.60
N LYS A 220 -26.66 -10.39 -0.14
CA LYS A 220 -27.54 -11.22 -0.96
C LYS A 220 -28.21 -10.43 -2.09
N GLY A 221 -28.09 -10.94 -3.32
CA GLY A 221 -28.73 -10.34 -4.51
C GLY A 221 -28.10 -9.02 -5.00
N LYS A 222 -27.05 -8.53 -4.35
CA LYS A 222 -26.38 -7.29 -4.77
C LYS A 222 -25.31 -7.57 -5.84
N ASN A 223 -25.04 -6.55 -6.65
CA ASN A 223 -24.01 -6.62 -7.69
C ASN A 223 -22.62 -6.78 -7.07
N LYS A 224 -21.93 -7.88 -7.37
CA LYS A 224 -20.63 -8.24 -6.80
C LYS A 224 -19.52 -7.21 -7.15
N ALA A 225 -19.54 -6.65 -8.36
CA ALA A 225 -18.63 -5.58 -8.74
C ALA A 225 -18.87 -4.30 -7.92
N GLY A 226 -20.13 -3.96 -7.68
CA GLY A 226 -20.51 -2.83 -6.82
C GLY A 226 -20.07 -3.02 -5.37
N LEU A 227 -20.23 -4.23 -4.83
CA LEU A 227 -19.77 -4.57 -3.46
C LEU A 227 -18.25 -4.46 -3.33
N PHE A 228 -17.51 -5.01 -4.29
CA PHE A 228 -16.06 -4.93 -4.33
C PHE A 228 -15.58 -3.48 -4.48
N ALA A 229 -16.17 -2.73 -5.42
CA ALA A 229 -15.84 -1.32 -5.61
C ALA A 229 -16.14 -0.47 -4.37
N LYS A 230 -17.25 -0.76 -3.66
CA LYS A 230 -17.55 -0.08 -2.39
C LYS A 230 -16.41 -0.28 -1.37
N ALA A 231 -15.96 -1.51 -1.16
CA ALA A 231 -14.86 -1.77 -0.24
C ALA A 231 -13.59 -1.01 -0.63
N VAL A 232 -13.20 -1.07 -1.92
CA VAL A 232 -12.03 -0.33 -2.44
C VAL A 232 -12.18 1.18 -2.22
N ASN A 233 -13.36 1.75 -2.50
CA ASN A 233 -13.61 3.18 -2.33
C ASN A 233 -13.57 3.60 -0.85
N ASP A 234 -14.11 2.79 0.06
CA ASP A 234 -14.05 3.06 1.50
C ASP A 234 -12.58 3.13 1.98
N TYR A 235 -11.73 2.17 1.56
CA TYR A 235 -10.29 2.18 1.91
C TYR A 235 -9.56 3.36 1.26
N HIS A 236 -9.86 3.68 0.01
CA HIS A 236 -9.29 4.84 -0.67
C HIS A 236 -9.67 6.15 0.04
N ASP A 237 -10.92 6.30 0.43
CA ASP A 237 -11.37 7.49 1.16
C ASP A 237 -10.63 7.63 2.50
N HIS A 238 -10.44 6.52 3.21
CA HIS A 238 -9.70 6.51 4.46
C HIS A 238 -8.20 6.80 4.27
N LEU A 239 -7.53 6.12 3.34
CA LEU A 239 -6.09 6.23 3.16
C LEU A 239 -5.69 7.49 2.36
N VAL A 240 -6.31 7.70 1.20
CA VAL A 240 -5.90 8.78 0.29
C VAL A 240 -6.56 10.10 0.64
N LYS A 241 -7.89 10.12 0.87
CA LYS A 241 -8.59 11.37 1.16
C LYS A 241 -8.37 11.87 2.59
N LYS A 242 -8.37 10.98 3.60
CA LYS A 242 -8.18 11.36 5.02
C LYS A 242 -6.69 11.46 5.37
N HIS A 243 -5.91 10.38 5.19
CA HIS A 243 -4.50 10.30 5.61
C HIS A 243 -3.50 10.87 4.61
N LYS A 244 -3.89 11.12 3.35
CA LYS A 244 -3.04 11.66 2.27
C LYS A 244 -1.84 10.76 1.93
N ILE A 245 -2.01 9.45 2.05
CA ILE A 245 -1.00 8.45 1.68
C ILE A 245 -1.42 7.68 0.43
N GLU A 246 -0.49 7.00 -0.23
CA GLU A 246 -0.79 6.17 -1.39
C GLU A 246 -1.52 4.87 -0.98
N MET A 247 -2.42 4.40 -1.83
CA MET A 247 -3.06 3.10 -1.68
C MET A 247 -2.57 2.13 -2.76
N LEU A 248 -2.17 0.91 -2.34
CA LEU A 248 -1.81 -0.19 -3.23
C LEU A 248 -2.78 -1.35 -3.00
N MET A 249 -3.04 -2.16 -4.05
CA MET A 249 -3.84 -3.39 -3.95
C MET A 249 -3.44 -4.41 -5.01
N TRP A 250 -3.75 -5.69 -4.78
CA TRP A 250 -3.65 -6.73 -5.80
C TRP A 250 -4.72 -6.57 -6.88
N GLY A 251 -4.38 -6.92 -8.12
CA GLY A 251 -5.18 -6.60 -9.30
C GLY A 251 -6.14 -7.69 -9.78
N ASP A 252 -5.98 -8.94 -9.35
CA ASP A 252 -6.65 -10.13 -9.89
C ASP A 252 -8.18 -10.02 -9.94
N ARG A 253 -8.81 -9.43 -8.91
CA ARG A 253 -10.29 -9.30 -8.87
C ARG A 253 -10.83 -8.23 -9.82
N LEU A 254 -9.96 -7.44 -10.46
CA LEU A 254 -10.32 -6.44 -11.48
C LEU A 254 -10.15 -6.96 -12.93
N ILE A 255 -9.63 -8.18 -13.10
CA ILE A 255 -9.41 -8.83 -14.40
C ILE A 255 -10.58 -9.76 -14.71
N ASP A 256 -11.23 -9.59 -15.85
CA ASP A 256 -12.36 -10.44 -16.28
C ASP A 256 -11.85 -11.77 -16.86
N ALA A 257 -12.04 -12.88 -16.15
CA ALA A 257 -11.64 -14.22 -16.58
C ALA A 257 -12.34 -14.68 -17.86
N GLY A 258 -13.48 -14.10 -18.21
CA GLY A 258 -14.18 -14.33 -19.46
C GLY A 258 -13.43 -13.77 -20.68
N LYS A 259 -12.72 -12.65 -20.48
CA LYS A 259 -11.97 -11.93 -21.51
C LYS A 259 -10.50 -12.29 -21.52
N ILE A 260 -9.84 -12.30 -20.35
CA ILE A 260 -8.43 -12.63 -20.18
C ILE A 260 -8.33 -14.00 -19.52
N LYS A 261 -7.78 -14.98 -20.22
CA LYS A 261 -7.83 -16.41 -19.84
C LYS A 261 -6.73 -16.77 -18.82
N TYR A 262 -6.70 -16.10 -17.67
CA TYR A 262 -5.76 -16.40 -16.59
C TYR A 262 -6.25 -17.44 -15.58
N GLY A 263 -7.50 -17.90 -15.72
CA GLY A 263 -8.14 -18.78 -14.76
C GLY A 263 -8.65 -18.03 -13.51
N LYS A 264 -9.24 -18.79 -12.58
CA LYS A 264 -9.94 -18.25 -11.43
C LYS A 264 -9.02 -17.57 -10.39
N TRP A 265 -7.72 -17.90 -10.40
CA TRP A 265 -6.76 -17.35 -9.44
C TRP A 265 -6.33 -15.93 -9.86
N GLU A 266 -5.69 -15.80 -11.00
CA GLU A 266 -5.16 -14.54 -11.52
C GLU A 266 -6.23 -13.64 -12.18
N ALA A 267 -7.51 -14.06 -12.18
CA ALA A 267 -8.62 -13.26 -12.72
C ALA A 267 -9.95 -13.57 -12.02
N SER A 268 -10.87 -12.62 -12.07
CA SER A 268 -12.22 -12.74 -11.50
C SER A 268 -13.13 -13.59 -12.39
N ALA A 269 -13.57 -14.73 -11.86
CA ALA A 269 -14.65 -15.54 -12.42
C ALA A 269 -15.98 -15.36 -11.65
N ASN A 270 -15.99 -14.58 -10.59
CA ASN A 270 -17.12 -14.40 -9.67
C ASN A 270 -17.88 -13.06 -9.84
N GLY A 271 -17.55 -12.29 -10.89
CA GLY A 271 -18.30 -11.07 -11.23
C GLY A 271 -17.79 -9.78 -10.64
N THR A 272 -16.64 -9.75 -9.96
CA THR A 272 -16.06 -8.51 -9.38
C THR A 272 -15.35 -7.62 -10.40
N ALA A 273 -14.95 -8.13 -11.57
CA ALA A 273 -14.11 -7.44 -12.55
C ALA A 273 -14.66 -6.07 -13.01
N GLY A 274 -15.99 -5.92 -13.05
CA GLY A 274 -16.63 -4.63 -13.39
C GLY A 274 -16.24 -3.47 -12.47
N ALA A 275 -15.77 -3.76 -11.26
CA ALA A 275 -15.31 -2.77 -10.29
C ALA A 275 -14.17 -1.89 -10.83
N ILE A 276 -13.39 -2.39 -11.80
CA ILE A 276 -12.29 -1.62 -12.43
C ILE A 276 -12.73 -0.26 -12.96
N ASN A 277 -14.00 -0.09 -13.33
CA ASN A 277 -14.55 1.18 -13.82
C ASN A 277 -15.13 2.06 -12.72
N MET A 278 -15.26 1.55 -11.48
CA MET A 278 -15.95 2.19 -10.37
C MET A 278 -15.00 2.69 -9.27
N ILE A 279 -13.70 2.44 -9.41
CA ILE A 279 -12.67 2.78 -8.41
C ILE A 279 -11.74 3.88 -8.91
N PRO A 280 -11.11 4.65 -7.99
CA PRO A 280 -10.13 5.70 -8.29
C PRO A 280 -8.93 5.18 -9.07
N LYS A 281 -8.34 6.04 -9.92
CA LYS A 281 -7.24 5.64 -10.83
C LYS A 281 -5.84 5.97 -10.30
N ASP A 282 -5.74 6.64 -9.18
CA ASP A 282 -4.51 6.93 -8.46
C ASP A 282 -4.02 5.74 -7.59
N ILE A 283 -4.83 4.70 -7.45
CA ILE A 283 -4.45 3.43 -6.80
C ILE A 283 -3.34 2.73 -7.61
N VAL A 284 -2.34 2.19 -6.92
CA VAL A 284 -1.32 1.32 -7.53
C VAL A 284 -1.86 -0.11 -7.59
N ILE A 285 -1.90 -0.68 -8.79
CA ILE A 285 -2.30 -2.08 -9.00
C ILE A 285 -1.05 -2.96 -9.03
N CYS A 286 -0.93 -3.83 -8.03
CA CYS A 286 0.05 -4.92 -7.99
C CYS A 286 -0.52 -6.10 -8.78
N ASP A 287 -0.02 -6.29 -10.01
CA ASP A 287 -0.55 -7.25 -10.99
C ASP A 287 0.28 -8.54 -10.99
N TRP A 288 -0.18 -9.56 -10.24
CA TRP A 288 0.61 -10.76 -9.99
C TRP A 288 0.39 -11.87 -11.00
N HIS A 289 1.52 -12.50 -11.46
CA HIS A 289 1.55 -13.60 -12.42
C HIS A 289 2.67 -14.58 -12.09
N TYR A 290 2.32 -15.84 -11.88
CA TYR A 290 3.26 -16.87 -11.41
C TYR A 290 3.58 -17.93 -12.44
N GLU A 291 2.95 -17.86 -13.62
CA GLU A 291 3.22 -18.73 -14.75
C GLU A 291 3.91 -17.98 -15.89
N LYS A 292 4.81 -18.67 -16.59
CA LYS A 292 5.45 -18.13 -17.78
C LYS A 292 4.40 -17.96 -18.90
N ARG A 293 4.35 -16.75 -19.46
CA ARG A 293 3.46 -16.39 -20.60
C ARG A 293 4.22 -15.56 -21.61
N ASP A 294 3.83 -15.64 -22.87
CA ASP A 294 4.36 -14.78 -23.94
C ASP A 294 3.82 -13.34 -23.81
N LYS A 295 2.61 -13.19 -23.28
CA LYS A 295 1.94 -11.90 -23.07
C LYS A 295 1.20 -11.88 -21.72
N TYR A 296 1.24 -10.73 -21.08
CA TYR A 296 0.49 -10.45 -19.85
C TYR A 296 -0.52 -9.35 -20.15
N GLU A 297 -1.71 -9.73 -20.64
CA GLU A 297 -2.71 -8.80 -21.19
C GLU A 297 -3.30 -7.84 -20.17
N SER A 298 -3.25 -8.19 -18.88
CA SER A 298 -3.67 -7.32 -17.76
C SER A 298 -2.83 -6.05 -17.65
N ILE A 299 -1.53 -6.13 -17.89
CA ILE A 299 -0.62 -4.97 -17.81
C ILE A 299 -1.08 -3.84 -18.75
N PRO A 300 -1.16 -4.03 -20.08
CA PRO A 300 -1.65 -2.97 -20.96
C PRO A 300 -3.12 -2.60 -20.68
N MET A 301 -3.94 -3.53 -20.19
CA MET A 301 -5.32 -3.22 -19.79
C MET A 301 -5.34 -2.19 -18.64
N PHE A 302 -4.62 -2.43 -17.54
CA PHE A 302 -4.56 -1.50 -16.41
C PHE A 302 -3.97 -0.14 -16.81
N LEU A 303 -2.90 -0.13 -17.61
CA LEU A 303 -2.29 1.10 -18.13
C LEU A 303 -3.30 1.92 -18.97
N ARG A 304 -4.07 1.28 -19.86
CA ARG A 304 -5.14 1.95 -20.65
C ARG A 304 -6.28 2.47 -19.76
N LYS A 305 -6.56 1.80 -18.64
CA LYS A 305 -7.54 2.25 -17.65
C LYS A 305 -7.04 3.39 -16.76
N GLY A 306 -5.77 3.79 -16.91
CA GLY A 306 -5.18 4.94 -16.21
C GLY A 306 -4.48 4.61 -14.90
N PHE A 307 -4.39 3.35 -14.51
CA PHE A 307 -3.71 2.93 -13.29
C PHE A 307 -2.18 2.96 -13.40
N ARG A 308 -1.53 3.15 -12.27
CA ARG A 308 -0.13 2.77 -12.09
C ARG A 308 -0.06 1.26 -11.87
N VAL A 309 0.90 0.59 -12.52
CA VAL A 309 0.98 -0.88 -12.50
C VAL A 309 2.33 -1.33 -11.98
N TRP A 310 2.30 -2.26 -11.05
CA TRP A 310 3.50 -2.89 -10.49
C TRP A 310 3.40 -4.41 -10.68
N PRO A 311 3.91 -4.97 -11.78
CA PRO A 311 3.88 -6.40 -12.05
C PRO A 311 4.61 -7.20 -10.99
N ALA A 312 3.99 -8.30 -10.53
CA ALA A 312 4.49 -9.09 -9.43
C ALA A 312 4.72 -10.56 -9.81
N GLY A 313 5.95 -11.05 -9.61
CA GLY A 313 6.34 -12.44 -9.82
C GLY A 313 6.49 -13.21 -8.51
N TRP A 314 6.78 -14.52 -8.61
CA TRP A 314 7.01 -15.39 -7.48
C TRP A 314 8.24 -16.30 -7.73
N LYS A 315 8.21 -17.52 -7.22
CA LYS A 315 9.32 -18.47 -7.12
C LYS A 315 9.82 -19.08 -8.44
N LYS A 316 9.05 -19.09 -9.51
CA LYS A 316 9.47 -19.66 -10.79
C LYS A 316 10.32 -18.65 -11.56
N LEU A 317 11.63 -18.86 -11.61
CA LEU A 317 12.59 -17.95 -12.25
C LEU A 317 12.21 -17.65 -13.72
N GLU A 318 11.83 -18.66 -14.51
CA GLU A 318 11.47 -18.46 -15.91
C GLU A 318 10.17 -17.64 -16.09
N ALA A 319 9.21 -17.76 -15.16
CA ALA A 319 8.02 -16.89 -15.16
C ALA A 319 8.40 -15.45 -14.79
N THR A 320 9.24 -15.26 -13.77
CA THR A 320 9.77 -13.94 -13.41
C THR A 320 10.53 -13.30 -14.56
N LYS A 321 11.41 -14.05 -15.25
CA LYS A 321 12.13 -13.57 -16.43
C LYS A 321 11.18 -13.07 -17.52
N ALA A 322 10.18 -13.88 -17.88
CA ALA A 322 9.21 -13.54 -18.91
C ALA A 322 8.40 -12.30 -18.54
N LEU A 323 7.92 -12.22 -17.28
CA LEU A 323 7.16 -11.07 -16.79
C LEU A 323 8.00 -9.77 -16.77
N VAL A 324 9.24 -9.82 -16.29
CA VAL A 324 10.18 -8.69 -16.27
C VAL A 324 10.48 -8.22 -17.71
N GLN A 325 10.80 -9.14 -18.62
CA GLN A 325 11.08 -8.81 -20.02
C GLN A 325 9.87 -8.16 -20.69
N TYR A 326 8.68 -8.74 -20.53
CA TYR A 326 7.45 -8.18 -21.07
C TYR A 326 7.14 -6.78 -20.52
N SER A 327 7.26 -6.61 -19.21
CA SER A 327 6.96 -5.34 -18.52
C SER A 327 7.86 -4.20 -19.00
N ARG A 328 9.13 -4.47 -19.29
CA ARG A 328 10.12 -3.46 -19.77
C ARG A 328 9.82 -2.88 -21.16
N HIS A 329 8.98 -3.53 -21.96
CA HIS A 329 8.56 -2.99 -23.26
C HIS A 329 7.64 -1.76 -23.12
N PHE A 330 6.97 -1.60 -21.97
CA PHE A 330 6.07 -0.48 -21.72
C PHE A 330 6.86 0.75 -21.24
N LYS A 331 7.21 1.64 -22.17
CA LYS A 331 7.80 2.95 -21.88
C LYS A 331 6.71 3.91 -21.39
N ASN A 332 6.25 3.73 -20.17
CA ASN A 332 5.15 4.47 -19.59
C ASN A 332 5.48 4.83 -18.13
N SER A 333 5.32 6.08 -17.73
CA SER A 333 5.60 6.56 -16.37
C SER A 333 4.74 5.89 -15.29
N ARG A 334 3.63 5.27 -15.67
CA ARG A 334 2.76 4.49 -14.78
C ARG A 334 3.23 3.04 -14.59
N MET A 335 4.25 2.59 -15.31
CA MET A 335 4.94 1.31 -15.08
C MET A 335 5.97 1.50 -13.96
N LEU A 336 5.80 0.84 -12.80
CA LEU A 336 6.61 1.14 -11.62
C LEU A 336 7.87 0.27 -11.47
N GLY A 337 8.01 -0.80 -12.23
CA GLY A 337 9.12 -1.72 -12.14
C GLY A 337 8.66 -3.17 -11.91
N HIS A 338 9.27 -3.89 -10.97
CA HIS A 338 8.89 -5.27 -10.65
C HIS A 338 8.85 -5.52 -9.14
N LEU A 339 7.85 -6.31 -8.71
CA LEU A 339 7.68 -6.78 -7.34
C LEU A 339 7.93 -8.30 -7.29
N ASN A 340 8.79 -8.75 -6.39
CA ASN A 340 8.94 -10.17 -6.10
C ASN A 340 8.10 -10.52 -4.87
N THR A 341 7.16 -11.46 -4.99
CA THR A 341 6.43 -12.01 -3.85
C THR A 341 7.15 -13.23 -3.30
N THR A 342 7.02 -13.50 -2.01
CA THR A 342 7.69 -14.64 -1.37
C THR A 342 6.72 -15.67 -0.82
N TRP A 343 5.57 -15.24 -0.32
CA TRP A 343 4.52 -16.10 0.29
C TRP A 343 5.08 -17.16 1.26
N GLY A 344 6.19 -16.83 1.95
CA GLY A 344 6.84 -17.73 2.89
C GLY A 344 7.50 -18.96 2.25
N ALA A 345 7.68 -19.00 0.93
CA ALA A 345 8.34 -20.10 0.22
C ALA A 345 9.84 -20.21 0.55
N VAL A 346 10.44 -19.12 1.00
CA VAL A 346 11.86 -19.02 1.38
C VAL A 346 11.92 -18.35 2.74
N PRO A 347 12.77 -18.84 3.69
CA PRO A 347 13.05 -18.13 4.93
C PRO A 347 13.56 -16.71 4.67
N ILE A 348 13.21 -15.75 5.51
CA ILE A 348 13.57 -14.33 5.30
C ILE A 348 15.09 -14.15 5.22
N LYS A 349 15.85 -14.86 6.04
CA LYS A 349 17.33 -14.84 6.02
C LYS A 349 17.96 -15.32 4.70
N ASP A 350 17.23 -16.09 3.90
CA ASP A 350 17.72 -16.63 2.63
C ASP A 350 17.24 -15.82 1.40
N LEU A 351 16.41 -14.78 1.60
CA LEU A 351 15.92 -13.90 0.53
C LEU A 351 17.04 -13.26 -0.31
N PRO A 352 18.19 -12.86 0.27
CA PRO A 352 19.30 -12.35 -0.55
C PRO A 352 19.87 -13.34 -1.56
N LYS A 353 19.59 -14.65 -1.42
CA LYS A 353 20.03 -15.72 -2.34
C LYS A 353 18.91 -16.18 -3.28
N PHE A 354 17.73 -15.61 -3.18
CA PHE A 354 16.57 -16.07 -3.93
C PHE A 354 16.64 -15.59 -5.39
N GLU A 355 16.85 -16.51 -6.33
CA GLU A 355 17.12 -16.21 -7.74
C GLU A 355 16.14 -15.24 -8.42
N PRO A 356 14.81 -15.32 -8.22
CA PRO A 356 13.90 -14.35 -8.81
C PRO A 356 14.18 -12.90 -8.36
N ILE A 357 14.56 -12.69 -7.10
CA ILE A 357 14.93 -11.36 -6.58
C ILE A 357 16.22 -10.89 -7.27
N LEU A 358 17.25 -11.74 -7.31
CA LEU A 358 18.53 -11.41 -7.94
C LEU A 358 18.34 -11.02 -9.40
N TYR A 359 17.55 -11.78 -10.15
CA TYR A 359 17.27 -11.50 -11.54
C TYR A 359 16.56 -10.14 -11.72
N ALA A 360 15.43 -9.95 -11.03
CA ALA A 360 14.60 -8.76 -11.22
C ALA A 360 15.33 -7.47 -10.80
N THR A 361 16.08 -7.50 -9.71
CA THR A 361 16.82 -6.32 -9.24
C THR A 361 17.94 -5.91 -10.18
N ILE A 362 18.60 -6.85 -10.86
CA ILE A 362 19.63 -6.54 -11.89
C ILE A 362 19.00 -5.88 -13.10
N TYR A 363 17.87 -6.39 -13.58
CA TYR A 363 17.24 -5.90 -14.82
C TYR A 363 16.55 -4.55 -14.69
N PHE A 364 16.28 -4.09 -13.47
CA PHE A 364 15.68 -2.79 -13.18
C PHE A 364 16.65 -1.78 -12.53
N ARG A 365 17.98 -2.07 -12.58
CA ARG A 365 19.03 -1.10 -12.16
C ARG A 365 19.23 0.03 -13.14
#